data_9c343807f9b23228e68e4fd3786ba409
#
_entry.id   9c343807f9b23228e68e4fd3786ba409
#
_cell.length_a   1.000
_cell.length_b   1.000
_cell.length_c   1.000
_cell.angle_alpha   90.00
_cell.angle_beta   90.00
_cell.angle_gamma   90.00
#
_symmetry.space_group_name_H-M   'P 1'
#
loop_
_entity.id
_entity.type
_entity.pdbx_description
1 polymer ?
#
loop_
_entity_poly.entity_id
_entity_poly.type
_entity_poly.pdbx_seq_one_letter_code
_entity_poly.pdbx_strand_id
1 'polypeptide(L)'
;MKPADGRVQTHHTVESPTARAARTALKKLTVNAYQEINGKLNNPSTSKMVFVSLLATTIFCDIQNDESSNEKDDVFLMISSELLEIEFKESSRRSFWEMFSSLVSDFEKYIYRYADYVDDILSWAYQYVNKLSLDSGLESTQFFTEEYMIEYLTKGIPRTTTASSVYLDPACGGGNFLSHILNQLFVLRYRELDNPIACIENIFNALYGYELDPNLAAVASVNLKLKALMLLAKVQQVSTVDWRLFCPNIFTSVEPNGFGFLEADFSTHRIR
;
A
#
# COMPACT_ATOMS: atom_id res chain seq x y z
N MET A 1 41.29 -1.06 -30.37
CA MET A 1 40.07 -1.47 -29.65
C MET A 1 39.40 -0.21 -29.14
N LYS A 2 38.29 0.22 -29.72
CA LYS A 2 37.51 1.37 -29.25
C LYS A 2 36.60 0.90 -28.11
N PRO A 3 36.44 1.66 -27.01
CA PRO A 3 35.51 1.30 -25.98
C PRO A 3 34.07 1.45 -26.51
N ALA A 4 33.26 0.44 -26.22
CA ALA A 4 31.85 0.44 -26.57
C ALA A 4 31.16 1.60 -25.85
N ASP A 5 30.44 2.39 -26.61
CA ASP A 5 29.62 3.52 -26.16
C ASP A 5 28.47 3.00 -25.30
N GLY A 6 28.67 2.98 -23.99
CA GLY A 6 27.69 2.57 -23.01
C GLY A 6 26.62 3.65 -22.82
N ARG A 7 25.81 3.88 -23.84
CA ARG A 7 24.56 4.62 -23.67
C ARG A 7 23.66 3.80 -22.74
N VAL A 8 23.61 4.19 -21.49
CA VAL A 8 22.52 3.83 -20.58
C VAL A 8 21.23 4.31 -21.27
N GLN A 9 20.51 3.38 -21.87
CA GLN A 9 19.14 3.63 -22.27
C GLN A 9 18.37 3.88 -20.97
N THR A 10 18.19 5.15 -20.64
CA THR A 10 17.17 5.57 -19.69
C THR A 10 15.84 5.22 -20.35
N HIS A 11 15.32 4.04 -20.01
CA HIS A 11 13.91 3.76 -20.23
C HIS A 11 13.13 4.68 -19.30
N HIS A 12 12.94 5.93 -19.71
CA HIS A 12 11.77 6.67 -19.30
C HIS A 12 10.61 5.87 -19.89
N THR A 13 9.99 5.05 -19.08
CA THR A 13 8.73 4.43 -19.41
C THR A 13 7.72 5.57 -19.51
N VAL A 14 7.61 6.12 -20.71
CA VAL A 14 6.56 7.10 -21.00
C VAL A 14 5.26 6.38 -20.74
N GLU A 15 4.52 6.83 -19.73
CA GLU A 15 3.22 6.28 -19.38
C GLU A 15 2.39 6.08 -20.65
N SER A 16 1.92 4.86 -20.88
CA SER A 16 1.14 4.55 -22.07
C SER A 16 -0.14 5.42 -22.10
N PRO A 17 -0.68 5.74 -23.27
CA PRO A 17 -1.96 6.44 -23.36
C PRO A 17 -3.08 5.75 -22.57
N THR A 18 -3.06 4.41 -22.53
CA THR A 18 -4.02 3.60 -21.77
C THR A 18 -3.86 3.76 -20.26
N ALA A 19 -2.63 3.74 -19.75
CA ALA A 19 -2.34 3.97 -18.33
C ALA A 19 -2.74 5.38 -17.90
N ARG A 20 -2.45 6.39 -18.72
CA ARG A 20 -2.86 7.78 -18.48
C ARG A 20 -4.38 7.93 -18.44
N ALA A 21 -5.10 7.27 -19.34
CA ALA A 21 -6.56 7.28 -19.36
C ALA A 21 -7.13 6.60 -18.11
N ALA A 22 -6.58 5.45 -17.70
CA ALA A 22 -6.97 4.75 -16.48
C ALA A 22 -6.73 5.60 -15.24
N ARG A 23 -5.56 6.24 -15.12
CA ARG A 23 -5.24 7.15 -14.01
C ARG A 23 -6.20 8.34 -13.95
N THR A 24 -6.54 8.91 -15.09
CA THR A 24 -7.50 10.03 -15.13
C THR A 24 -8.89 9.59 -14.69
N ALA A 25 -9.33 8.40 -15.09
CA ALA A 25 -10.61 7.84 -14.66
C ALA A 25 -10.62 7.54 -13.16
N LEU A 26 -9.57 6.87 -12.64
CA LEU A 26 -9.41 6.59 -11.21
C LEU A 26 -9.42 7.87 -10.37
N LYS A 27 -8.74 8.91 -10.84
CA LYS A 27 -8.74 10.22 -10.17
C LYS A 27 -10.15 10.79 -10.04
N LYS A 28 -10.94 10.75 -11.12
CA LYS A 28 -12.32 11.23 -11.12
C LYS A 28 -13.21 10.41 -10.19
N LEU A 29 -13.09 9.09 -10.24
CA LEU A 29 -13.83 8.19 -9.35
C LEU A 29 -13.47 8.43 -7.89
N THR A 30 -12.18 8.58 -7.56
CA THR A 30 -11.68 8.90 -6.22
C THR A 30 -12.33 10.19 -5.68
N VAL A 31 -12.34 11.26 -6.48
CA VAL A 31 -12.95 12.53 -6.07
C VAL A 31 -14.44 12.36 -5.79
N ASN A 32 -15.16 11.73 -6.71
CA ASN A 32 -16.60 11.56 -6.59
C ASN A 32 -16.96 10.68 -5.36
N ALA A 33 -16.30 9.54 -5.20
CA ALA A 33 -16.54 8.65 -4.08
C ALA A 33 -16.23 9.33 -2.73
N TYR A 34 -15.09 10.00 -2.63
CA TYR A 34 -14.72 10.71 -1.41
C TYR A 34 -15.73 11.82 -1.07
N GLN A 35 -16.13 12.63 -2.06
CA GLN A 35 -17.08 13.71 -1.85
C GLN A 35 -18.44 13.19 -1.37
N GLU A 36 -18.92 12.09 -1.93
CA GLU A 36 -20.18 11.48 -1.51
C GLU A 36 -20.09 10.93 -0.07
N ILE A 37 -19.00 10.20 0.26
CA ILE A 37 -18.76 9.71 1.61
C ILE A 37 -18.69 10.87 2.60
N ASN A 38 -17.90 11.90 2.28
CA ASN A 38 -17.73 13.06 3.15
C ASN A 38 -19.02 13.88 3.31
N GLY A 39 -19.83 13.98 2.27
CA GLY A 39 -21.14 14.62 2.32
C GLY A 39 -22.11 13.91 3.28
N LYS A 40 -22.03 12.60 3.44
CA LYS A 40 -22.85 11.81 4.36
C LYS A 40 -22.31 11.75 5.78
N LEU A 41 -20.99 11.58 5.92
CA LEU A 41 -20.34 11.42 7.24
C LEU A 41 -19.99 12.76 7.90
N ASN A 42 -19.83 13.81 7.13
CA ASN A 42 -19.41 15.15 7.57
C ASN A 42 -18.16 15.11 8.48
N ASN A 43 -17.24 14.19 8.19
CA ASN A 43 -15.98 14.00 8.90
C ASN A 43 -14.88 13.63 7.89
N PRO A 44 -14.02 14.57 7.50
CA PRO A 44 -13.02 14.35 6.46
C PRO A 44 -12.05 13.21 6.76
N SER A 45 -11.60 13.08 8.01
CA SER A 45 -10.66 12.01 8.39
C SER A 45 -11.31 10.64 8.26
N THR A 46 -12.48 10.45 8.86
CA THR A 46 -13.25 9.20 8.75
C THR A 46 -13.59 8.87 7.31
N SER A 47 -14.06 9.87 6.54
CA SER A 47 -14.43 9.68 5.14
C SER A 47 -13.27 9.21 4.29
N LYS A 48 -12.07 9.75 4.53
CA LYS A 48 -10.83 9.33 3.89
C LYS A 48 -10.53 7.85 4.18
N MET A 49 -10.58 7.45 5.44
CA MET A 49 -10.26 6.08 5.84
C MET A 49 -11.31 5.07 5.40
N VAL A 50 -12.60 5.45 5.40
CA VAL A 50 -13.68 4.62 4.82
C VAL A 50 -13.44 4.42 3.31
N PHE A 51 -13.13 5.48 2.57
CA PHE A 51 -12.81 5.37 1.15
C PHE A 51 -11.62 4.43 0.89
N VAL A 52 -10.54 4.58 1.65
CA VAL A 52 -9.34 3.73 1.52
C VAL A 52 -9.65 2.28 1.85
N SER A 53 -10.49 2.02 2.86
CA SER A 53 -10.93 0.66 3.21
C SER A 53 -11.72 0.01 2.08
N LEU A 54 -12.65 0.75 1.46
CA LEU A 54 -13.41 0.27 0.31
C LEU A 54 -12.49 -0.05 -0.89
N LEU A 55 -11.55 0.83 -1.17
CA LEU A 55 -10.60 0.63 -2.27
C LEU A 55 -9.68 -0.59 -2.01
N ALA A 56 -9.17 -0.74 -0.79
CA ALA A 56 -8.34 -1.87 -0.40
C ALA A 56 -9.12 -3.20 -0.49
N THR A 57 -10.40 -3.20 -0.11
CA THR A 57 -11.30 -4.34 -0.27
C THR A 57 -11.45 -4.74 -1.74
N THR A 58 -11.66 -3.76 -2.61
CA THR A 58 -11.77 -4.00 -4.05
C THR A 58 -10.49 -4.61 -4.62
N ILE A 59 -9.33 -4.08 -4.23
CA ILE A 59 -8.02 -4.61 -4.65
C ILE A 59 -7.81 -6.04 -4.12
N PHE A 60 -8.16 -6.31 -2.88
CA PHE A 60 -8.05 -7.63 -2.28
C PHE A 60 -8.90 -8.67 -3.03
N CYS A 61 -10.17 -8.37 -3.27
CA CYS A 61 -11.08 -9.26 -3.98
C CYS A 61 -10.61 -9.55 -5.41
N ASP A 62 -10.08 -8.54 -6.10
CA ASP A 62 -9.49 -8.71 -7.44
C ASP A 62 -8.27 -9.65 -7.42
N ILE A 63 -7.37 -9.52 -6.43
CA ILE A 63 -6.22 -10.41 -6.27
C ILE A 63 -6.65 -11.86 -6.03
N GLN A 64 -7.71 -12.08 -5.26
CA GLN A 64 -8.21 -13.42 -4.93
C GLN A 64 -9.09 -14.04 -6.02
N ASN A 65 -9.41 -13.30 -7.09
CA ASN A 65 -10.40 -13.66 -8.11
C ASN A 65 -11.77 -14.06 -7.51
N ASP A 66 -12.15 -13.39 -6.41
CA ASP A 66 -13.37 -13.70 -5.69
C ASP A 66 -14.50 -12.76 -6.12
N GLU A 67 -15.41 -13.31 -6.94
CA GLU A 67 -16.58 -12.58 -7.44
C GLU A 67 -17.81 -12.72 -6.53
N SER A 68 -17.73 -13.51 -5.44
CA SER A 68 -18.88 -13.74 -4.56
C SER A 68 -19.21 -12.49 -3.74
N SER A 69 -20.41 -11.95 -3.93
CA SER A 69 -20.84 -10.73 -3.22
C SER A 69 -20.93 -10.89 -1.69
N ASN A 70 -21.11 -12.11 -1.20
CA ASN A 70 -21.28 -12.39 0.22
C ASN A 70 -19.95 -12.37 1.01
N GLU A 71 -18.83 -12.49 0.32
CA GLU A 71 -17.51 -12.49 0.96
C GLU A 71 -16.91 -11.07 1.02
N LYS A 72 -17.33 -10.16 0.14
CA LYS A 72 -16.82 -8.77 0.12
C LYS A 72 -17.11 -8.00 1.41
N ASP A 73 -18.23 -8.27 2.06
CA ASP A 73 -18.61 -7.67 3.35
C ASP A 73 -17.62 -8.07 4.43
N ASP A 74 -17.31 -9.36 4.53
CA ASP A 74 -16.38 -9.89 5.52
C ASP A 74 -14.94 -9.41 5.25
N VAL A 75 -14.54 -9.33 3.98
CA VAL A 75 -13.26 -8.74 3.57
C VAL A 75 -13.19 -7.26 3.96
N PHE A 76 -14.26 -6.49 3.73
CA PHE A 76 -14.30 -5.09 4.16
C PHE A 76 -14.19 -4.97 5.67
N LEU A 77 -14.90 -5.79 6.43
CA LEU A 77 -14.82 -5.77 7.89
C LEU A 77 -13.41 -6.12 8.38
N MET A 78 -12.76 -7.07 7.75
CA MET A 78 -11.38 -7.45 8.05
C MET A 78 -10.40 -6.30 7.77
N ILE A 79 -10.43 -5.71 6.57
CA ILE A 79 -9.53 -4.62 6.18
C ILE A 79 -9.80 -3.35 6.96
N SER A 80 -11.08 -3.00 7.13
CA SER A 80 -11.48 -1.82 7.89
C SER A 80 -11.16 -1.92 9.38
N SER A 81 -11.02 -3.12 9.93
CA SER A 81 -10.56 -3.29 11.31
C SER A 81 -9.11 -2.82 11.49
N GLU A 82 -8.26 -2.93 10.48
CA GLU A 82 -6.89 -2.43 10.53
C GLU A 82 -6.79 -0.92 10.24
N LEU A 83 -7.67 -0.40 9.38
CA LEU A 83 -7.64 1.00 8.94
C LEU A 83 -8.47 1.94 9.82
N LEU A 84 -9.48 1.41 10.52
CA LEU A 84 -10.44 2.18 11.34
C LEU A 84 -10.46 1.71 12.80
N GLU A 85 -9.46 0.95 13.24
CA GLU A 85 -9.47 0.13 14.46
C GLU A 85 -9.77 0.92 15.75
N ILE A 86 -9.34 2.17 15.83
CA ILE A 86 -9.40 2.94 17.09
C ILE A 86 -10.77 3.59 17.32
N GLU A 87 -11.55 3.84 16.27
CA GLU A 87 -12.73 4.71 16.37
C GLU A 87 -14.07 4.01 16.18
N PHE A 88 -14.14 2.83 15.52
CA PHE A 88 -15.41 2.29 15.09
C PHE A 88 -15.64 0.82 15.45
N LYS A 89 -16.81 0.56 16.07
CA LYS A 89 -17.31 -0.79 16.29
C LYS A 89 -17.63 -1.48 14.94
N GLU A 90 -17.64 -2.80 14.95
CA GLU A 90 -17.97 -3.61 13.76
C GLU A 90 -19.32 -3.22 13.14
N SER A 91 -20.34 -2.95 13.95
CA SER A 91 -21.66 -2.51 13.48
C SER A 91 -21.60 -1.22 12.66
N SER A 92 -20.75 -0.27 13.06
CA SER A 92 -20.55 0.98 12.32
C SER A 92 -19.82 0.73 11.00
N ARG A 93 -18.80 -0.16 11.01
CA ARG A 93 -18.09 -0.54 9.79
C ARG A 93 -19.01 -1.27 8.80
N ARG A 94 -19.87 -2.16 9.27
CA ARG A 94 -20.89 -2.83 8.43
C ARG A 94 -21.84 -1.82 7.78
N SER A 95 -22.29 -0.81 8.53
CA SER A 95 -23.10 0.28 7.97
C SER A 95 -22.36 1.10 6.92
N PHE A 96 -21.04 1.30 7.04
CA PHE A 96 -20.27 1.96 6.00
C PHE A 96 -20.21 1.15 4.71
N TRP A 97 -20.04 -0.17 4.80
CA TRP A 97 -20.11 -1.04 3.64
C TRP A 97 -21.46 -0.96 2.94
N GLU A 98 -22.56 -1.14 3.68
CA GLU A 98 -23.91 -1.06 3.15
C GLU A 98 -24.22 0.27 2.44
N MET A 99 -23.69 1.39 3.00
CA MET A 99 -23.91 2.72 2.42
C MET A 99 -23.06 3.04 1.21
N PHE A 100 -21.85 2.51 1.13
CA PHE A 100 -20.83 3.03 0.22
C PHE A 100 -20.21 2.00 -0.73
N SER A 101 -20.47 0.69 -0.57
CA SER A 101 -19.87 -0.34 -1.42
C SER A 101 -20.11 -0.13 -2.92
N SER A 102 -21.28 0.41 -3.28
CA SER A 102 -21.60 0.70 -4.69
C SER A 102 -20.69 1.76 -5.32
N LEU A 103 -20.06 2.64 -4.52
CA LEU A 103 -19.19 3.71 -5.04
C LEU A 103 -17.89 3.19 -5.62
N VAL A 104 -17.45 1.99 -5.22
CA VAL A 104 -16.19 1.40 -5.67
C VAL A 104 -16.36 0.34 -6.76
N SER A 105 -17.58 -0.03 -7.12
CA SER A 105 -17.85 -0.99 -8.19
C SER A 105 -17.24 -0.61 -9.55
N ASP A 106 -17.16 0.70 -9.84
CA ASP A 106 -16.55 1.18 -11.07
C ASP A 106 -15.02 1.20 -11.04
N PHE A 107 -14.41 1.09 -9.84
CA PHE A 107 -12.95 1.05 -9.71
C PHE A 107 -12.36 -0.22 -10.31
N GLU A 108 -13.04 -1.36 -10.20
CA GLU A 108 -12.58 -2.67 -10.70
C GLU A 108 -12.12 -2.60 -12.16
N LYS A 109 -12.83 -1.86 -13.00
CA LYS A 109 -12.53 -1.69 -14.43
C LYS A 109 -11.19 -1.00 -14.71
N TYR A 110 -10.70 -0.20 -13.74
CA TYR A 110 -9.52 0.66 -13.92
C TYR A 110 -8.36 0.24 -13.04
N ILE A 111 -8.63 -0.34 -11.86
CA ILE A 111 -7.59 -0.84 -10.95
C ILE A 111 -6.74 -1.88 -11.67
N TYR A 112 -7.35 -2.85 -12.31
CA TYR A 112 -6.64 -3.90 -13.04
C TYR A 112 -5.70 -3.35 -14.11
N ARG A 113 -6.18 -2.38 -14.89
CA ARG A 113 -5.37 -1.73 -15.94
C ARG A 113 -4.26 -0.82 -15.38
N TYR A 114 -4.47 -0.29 -14.17
CA TYR A 114 -3.51 0.59 -13.53
C TYR A 114 -2.48 -0.21 -12.74
N ALA A 115 -2.87 -1.32 -12.13
CA ALA A 115 -1.99 -2.22 -11.40
C ALA A 115 -0.88 -2.84 -12.26
N ASP A 116 -1.09 -2.94 -13.58
CA ASP A 116 -0.04 -3.33 -14.52
C ASP A 116 1.11 -2.31 -14.60
N TYR A 117 0.89 -1.10 -14.15
CA TYR A 117 1.82 0.03 -14.28
C TYR A 117 2.25 0.65 -12.97
N VAL A 118 1.48 0.49 -11.89
CA VAL A 118 1.70 1.16 -10.60
C VAL A 118 1.35 0.24 -9.44
N ASP A 119 2.36 -0.12 -8.68
CA ASP A 119 2.21 -1.01 -7.52
C ASP A 119 1.58 -0.33 -6.28
N ASP A 120 1.30 0.97 -6.32
CA ASP A 120 0.97 1.79 -5.14
C ASP A 120 -0.38 2.53 -5.20
N ILE A 121 -1.38 1.93 -5.86
CA ILE A 121 -2.71 2.54 -6.06
C ILE A 121 -3.29 3.05 -4.72
N LEU A 122 -3.15 2.28 -3.65
CA LEU A 122 -3.73 2.63 -2.34
C LEU A 122 -3.06 3.87 -1.74
N SER A 123 -1.73 3.94 -1.79
CA SER A 123 -0.95 5.10 -1.33
C SER A 123 -1.27 6.35 -2.16
N TRP A 124 -1.34 6.18 -3.47
CA TRP A 124 -1.70 7.25 -4.38
C TRP A 124 -3.10 7.80 -4.09
N ALA A 125 -4.09 6.91 -3.94
CA ALA A 125 -5.46 7.29 -3.63
C ALA A 125 -5.56 8.02 -2.28
N TYR A 126 -4.87 7.53 -1.25
CA TYR A 126 -4.77 8.19 0.04
C TYR A 126 -4.23 9.61 -0.08
N GLN A 127 -3.08 9.79 -0.75
CA GLN A 127 -2.49 11.11 -0.97
C GLN A 127 -3.47 12.05 -1.68
N TYR A 128 -4.15 11.51 -2.70
CA TYR A 128 -5.06 12.30 -3.51
C TYR A 128 -6.25 12.79 -2.69
N VAL A 129 -6.85 11.91 -1.90
CA VAL A 129 -7.95 12.24 -0.99
C VAL A 129 -7.48 13.17 0.14
N ASN A 130 -6.27 12.97 0.64
CA ASN A 130 -5.69 13.83 1.68
C ASN A 130 -5.60 15.29 1.22
N LYS A 131 -5.21 15.52 -0.02
CA LYS A 131 -5.20 16.88 -0.61
C LYS A 131 -6.59 17.51 -0.72
N LEU A 132 -7.64 16.71 -0.90
CA LEU A 132 -9.03 17.17 -0.95
C LEU A 132 -9.60 17.45 0.44
N SER A 133 -9.10 16.79 1.47
CA SER A 133 -9.60 16.89 2.85
C SER A 133 -9.00 18.05 3.64
N LEU A 134 -7.90 18.64 3.15
CA LEU A 134 -7.26 19.77 3.81
C LEU A 134 -7.99 21.06 3.49
N ASP A 135 -8.40 21.79 4.52
CA ASP A 135 -8.84 23.17 4.37
C ASP A 135 -7.73 24.00 3.72
N SER A 136 -8.10 24.91 2.87
CA SER A 136 -7.30 25.67 1.90
C SER A 136 -6.13 26.53 2.46
N GLY A 137 -5.63 26.25 3.66
CA GLY A 137 -4.55 26.97 4.32
C GLY A 137 -3.33 26.13 4.70
N LEU A 138 -3.45 24.79 4.69
CA LEU A 138 -2.33 23.90 4.99
C LEU A 138 -1.99 23.11 3.73
N GLU A 139 -0.95 23.53 3.02
CA GLU A 139 -0.39 22.71 1.97
C GLU A 139 0.07 21.37 2.59
N SER A 140 -0.46 20.29 2.09
CA SER A 140 0.00 18.96 2.50
C SER A 140 1.50 18.85 2.20
N THR A 141 2.31 18.72 3.23
CA THR A 141 3.74 18.46 3.10
C THR A 141 4.06 17.00 2.79
N GLN A 142 3.02 16.15 2.71
CA GLN A 142 3.17 14.74 2.36
C GLN A 142 3.32 14.60 0.85
N PHE A 143 4.52 14.23 0.42
CA PHE A 143 4.84 13.91 -0.97
C PHE A 143 5.17 12.43 -1.07
N PHE A 144 4.55 11.74 -2.02
CA PHE A 144 4.91 10.37 -2.33
C PHE A 144 5.96 10.37 -3.44
N THR A 145 6.95 9.52 -3.28
CA THR A 145 8.02 9.39 -4.28
C THR A 145 7.49 8.66 -5.50
N GLU A 146 7.72 9.23 -6.68
CA GLU A 146 7.32 8.61 -7.94
C GLU A 146 8.03 7.26 -8.14
N GLU A 147 7.34 6.29 -8.71
CA GLU A 147 7.80 4.91 -8.87
C GLU A 147 9.16 4.80 -9.56
N TYR A 148 9.38 5.56 -10.63
CA TYR A 148 10.66 5.54 -11.35
C TYR A 148 11.85 5.98 -10.49
N MET A 149 11.62 6.85 -9.48
CA MET A 149 12.64 7.25 -8.50
C MET A 149 12.92 6.11 -7.53
N ILE A 150 11.87 5.44 -7.05
CA ILE A 150 12.00 4.28 -6.16
C ILE A 150 12.78 3.18 -6.87
N GLU A 151 12.42 2.86 -8.10
CA GLU A 151 13.12 1.88 -8.95
C GLU A 151 14.61 2.22 -9.10
N TYR A 152 14.91 3.48 -9.42
CA TYR A 152 16.28 3.94 -9.58
C TYR A 152 17.08 3.82 -8.29
N LEU A 153 16.54 4.26 -7.16
CA LEU A 153 17.21 4.26 -5.87
C LEU A 153 17.42 2.84 -5.31
N THR A 154 16.48 1.94 -5.56
CA THR A 154 16.53 0.56 -5.04
C THR A 154 17.25 -0.42 -5.96
N LYS A 155 17.61 -0.01 -7.17
CA LYS A 155 18.24 -0.85 -8.20
C LYS A 155 19.50 -1.62 -7.74
N GLY A 156 20.21 -1.07 -6.76
CA GLY A 156 21.42 -1.69 -6.19
C GLY A 156 21.16 -2.75 -5.13
N ILE A 157 19.98 -2.75 -4.51
CA ILE A 157 19.64 -3.61 -3.37
C ILE A 157 19.89 -5.10 -3.66
N PRO A 158 19.42 -5.68 -4.80
CA PRO A 158 19.62 -7.09 -5.09
C PRO A 158 21.09 -7.52 -5.11
N ARG A 159 22.01 -6.63 -5.43
CA ARG A 159 23.44 -6.94 -5.56
C ARG A 159 24.19 -6.93 -4.24
N THR A 160 23.66 -6.23 -3.24
CA THR A 160 24.28 -6.01 -1.94
C THR A 160 23.59 -6.78 -0.81
N THR A 161 22.44 -7.39 -1.11
CA THR A 161 21.60 -8.12 -0.15
C THR A 161 22.29 -9.41 0.31
N THR A 162 22.31 -9.61 1.62
CA THR A 162 22.67 -10.87 2.29
C THR A 162 21.47 -11.42 3.04
N ALA A 163 21.55 -12.66 3.51
CA ALA A 163 20.48 -13.28 4.32
C ALA A 163 20.17 -12.50 5.61
N SER A 164 21.15 -11.76 6.15
CA SER A 164 21.02 -10.93 7.36
C SER A 164 20.75 -9.47 7.10
N SER A 165 20.56 -9.06 5.84
CA SER A 165 20.28 -7.66 5.51
C SER A 165 18.93 -7.23 6.05
N VAL A 166 18.90 -6.08 6.70
CA VAL A 166 17.71 -5.40 7.22
C VAL A 166 17.54 -4.07 6.49
N TYR A 167 16.31 -3.71 6.19
CA TYR A 167 15.94 -2.51 5.45
C TYR A 167 15.03 -1.64 6.32
N LEU A 168 15.39 -0.39 6.43
CA LEU A 168 14.63 0.60 7.18
C LEU A 168 14.28 1.78 6.28
N ASP A 169 12.99 2.09 6.23
CA ASP A 169 12.48 3.36 5.70
C ASP A 169 12.01 4.23 6.86
N PRO A 170 12.74 5.28 7.22
CA PRO A 170 12.45 6.10 8.39
C PRO A 170 11.29 7.08 8.21
N ALA A 171 10.74 7.20 7.01
CA ALA A 171 9.60 8.04 6.66
C ALA A 171 8.79 7.35 5.55
N CYS A 172 8.27 6.15 5.86
CA CYS A 172 7.82 5.21 4.85
C CYS A 172 6.55 5.65 4.09
N GLY A 173 5.84 6.66 4.58
CA GLY A 173 4.59 7.09 3.96
C GLY A 173 3.61 5.93 3.82
N GLY A 174 3.05 5.74 2.64
CA GLY A 174 2.21 4.59 2.33
C GLY A 174 2.94 3.29 2.05
N GLY A 175 4.24 3.20 2.33
CA GLY A 175 5.04 1.97 2.22
C GLY A 175 5.59 1.67 0.82
N ASN A 176 5.65 2.64 -0.08
CA ASN A 176 6.02 2.42 -1.48
C ASN A 176 7.44 1.88 -1.67
N PHE A 177 8.44 2.44 -0.96
CA PHE A 177 9.80 1.91 -0.99
C PHE A 177 9.85 0.47 -0.44
N LEU A 178 9.17 0.22 0.66
CA LEU A 178 9.13 -1.11 1.29
C LEU A 178 8.42 -2.13 0.40
N SER A 179 7.34 -1.74 -0.28
CA SER A 179 6.62 -2.57 -1.26
C SER A 179 7.54 -2.96 -2.43
N HIS A 180 8.31 -2.01 -2.93
CA HIS A 180 9.26 -2.27 -4.00
C HIS A 180 10.41 -3.19 -3.55
N ILE A 181 10.95 -2.97 -2.36
CA ILE A 181 11.98 -3.83 -1.76
C ILE A 181 11.43 -5.25 -1.52
N LEU A 182 10.21 -5.38 -0.99
CA LEU A 182 9.52 -6.66 -0.82
C LEU A 182 9.47 -7.43 -2.14
N ASN A 183 9.05 -6.79 -3.23
CA ASN A 183 9.02 -7.41 -4.55
C ASN A 183 10.40 -7.89 -5.01
N GLN A 184 11.44 -7.06 -4.88
CA GLN A 184 12.80 -7.41 -5.28
C GLN A 184 13.35 -8.58 -4.46
N LEU A 185 13.17 -8.55 -3.13
CA LEU A 185 13.63 -9.61 -2.25
C LEU A 185 12.88 -10.92 -2.48
N PHE A 186 11.57 -10.85 -2.76
CA PHE A 186 10.79 -12.03 -3.10
C PHE A 186 11.31 -12.71 -4.37
N VAL A 187 11.54 -11.97 -5.44
CA VAL A 187 12.11 -12.52 -6.69
C VAL A 187 13.47 -13.20 -6.47
N LEU A 188 14.28 -12.65 -5.56
CA LEU A 188 15.59 -13.24 -5.23
C LEU A 188 15.50 -14.51 -4.40
N ARG A 189 14.66 -14.48 -3.36
CA ARG A 189 14.68 -15.50 -2.28
C ARG A 189 13.70 -16.63 -2.48
N TYR A 190 12.58 -16.40 -3.21
CA TYR A 190 11.54 -17.42 -3.31
C TYR A 190 12.02 -18.70 -4.02
N ARG A 191 13.05 -18.61 -4.87
CA ARG A 191 13.66 -19.76 -5.55
C ARG A 191 14.52 -20.61 -4.63
N GLU A 192 14.95 -20.05 -3.51
CA GLU A 192 15.79 -20.71 -2.51
C GLU A 192 14.95 -21.39 -1.43
N LEU A 193 13.69 -20.97 -1.29
CA LEU A 193 12.74 -21.44 -0.29
C LEU A 193 11.56 -22.11 -1.00
N ASP A 194 11.39 -23.40 -0.82
CA ASP A 194 10.28 -24.17 -1.41
C ASP A 194 8.87 -23.72 -0.91
N ASN A 195 8.83 -22.75 0.02
CA ASN A 195 7.61 -22.20 0.60
C ASN A 195 7.54 -20.68 0.41
N PRO A 196 6.75 -20.17 -0.56
CA PRO A 196 6.59 -18.73 -0.81
C PRO A 196 6.01 -17.94 0.36
N ILE A 197 5.13 -18.55 1.19
CA ILE A 197 4.57 -17.87 2.38
C ILE A 197 5.70 -17.63 3.39
N ALA A 198 6.48 -18.64 3.71
CA ALA A 198 7.65 -18.50 4.59
C ALA A 198 8.69 -17.51 4.03
N CYS A 199 8.78 -17.40 2.70
CA CYS A 199 9.62 -16.39 2.06
C CYS A 199 9.12 -14.96 2.37
N ILE A 200 7.82 -14.71 2.25
CA ILE A 200 7.20 -13.41 2.58
C ILE A 200 7.40 -13.07 4.06
N GLU A 201 7.13 -14.02 4.97
CA GLU A 201 7.32 -13.80 6.42
C GLU A 201 8.77 -13.44 6.75
N ASN A 202 9.72 -14.15 6.12
CA ASN A 202 11.15 -13.88 6.30
C ASN A 202 11.55 -12.50 5.80
N ILE A 203 10.94 -12.03 4.70
CA ILE A 203 11.17 -10.69 4.18
C ILE A 203 10.56 -9.65 5.11
N PHE A 204 9.34 -9.84 5.61
CA PHE A 204 8.73 -8.91 6.56
C PHE A 204 9.55 -8.76 7.84
N ASN A 205 10.18 -9.82 8.33
CA ASN A 205 11.11 -9.74 9.47
C ASN A 205 12.36 -8.89 9.19
N ALA A 206 12.63 -8.58 7.94
CA ALA A 206 13.77 -7.77 7.50
C ALA A 206 13.38 -6.35 7.05
N LEU A 207 12.09 -6.04 6.94
CA LEU A 207 11.59 -4.75 6.50
C LEU A 207 10.99 -3.96 7.68
N TYR A 208 11.42 -2.71 7.83
CA TYR A 208 10.98 -1.82 8.89
C TYR A 208 10.58 -0.47 8.31
N GLY A 209 9.45 0.07 8.73
CA GLY A 209 8.97 1.39 8.37
C GLY A 209 8.60 2.22 9.58
N TYR A 210 8.87 3.51 9.53
CA TYR A 210 8.37 4.50 10.48
C TYR A 210 7.54 5.54 9.74
N GLU A 211 6.37 5.87 10.28
CA GLU A 211 5.49 6.91 9.75
C GLU A 211 4.86 7.68 10.91
N LEU A 212 4.87 9.00 10.81
CA LEU A 212 4.35 9.88 11.86
C LEU A 212 2.81 9.90 11.88
N ASP A 213 2.18 9.86 10.70
CA ASP A 213 0.72 9.81 10.57
C ASP A 213 0.24 8.37 10.80
N PRO A 214 -0.49 8.08 11.91
CA PRO A 214 -0.95 6.73 12.20
C PRO A 214 -1.90 6.18 11.13
N ASN A 215 -2.70 7.02 10.48
CA ASN A 215 -3.55 6.58 9.38
C ASN A 215 -2.72 6.14 8.17
N LEU A 216 -1.67 6.89 7.85
CA LEU A 216 -0.80 6.54 6.74
C LEU A 216 0.07 5.31 7.07
N ALA A 217 0.46 5.12 8.33
CA ALA A 217 1.13 3.91 8.78
C ALA A 217 0.23 2.66 8.62
N ALA A 218 -1.05 2.77 8.97
CA ALA A 218 -2.02 1.71 8.74
C ALA A 218 -2.20 1.41 7.24
N VAL A 219 -2.26 2.45 6.41
CA VAL A 219 -2.29 2.31 4.94
C VAL A 219 -1.03 1.59 4.44
N ALA A 220 0.15 1.92 4.95
CA ALA A 220 1.40 1.24 4.59
C ALA A 220 1.37 -0.25 4.95
N SER A 221 0.87 -0.60 6.13
CA SER A 221 0.70 -1.99 6.54
C SER A 221 -0.22 -2.76 5.59
N VAL A 222 -1.39 -2.21 5.30
CA VAL A 222 -2.36 -2.81 4.37
C VAL A 222 -1.78 -2.93 2.96
N ASN A 223 -1.08 -1.90 2.48
CA ASN A 223 -0.44 -1.91 1.16
C ASN A 223 0.61 -3.02 1.03
N LEU A 224 1.45 -3.22 2.05
CA LEU A 224 2.44 -4.30 2.08
C LEU A 224 1.78 -5.69 2.10
N LYS A 225 0.68 -5.87 2.83
CA LYS A 225 -0.10 -7.11 2.85
C LYS A 225 -0.71 -7.41 1.48
N LEU A 226 -1.32 -6.41 0.83
CA LEU A 226 -1.84 -6.55 -0.53
C LEU A 226 -0.73 -6.94 -1.51
N LYS A 227 0.44 -6.30 -1.41
CA LYS A 227 1.60 -6.65 -2.24
C LYS A 227 2.06 -8.09 -2.02
N ALA A 228 2.11 -8.55 -0.77
CA ALA A 228 2.43 -9.94 -0.46
C ALA A 228 1.45 -10.92 -1.12
N LEU A 229 0.14 -10.65 -1.01
CA LEU A 229 -0.90 -11.47 -1.66
C LEU A 229 -0.74 -11.50 -3.18
N MET A 230 -0.48 -10.34 -3.81
CA MET A 230 -0.22 -10.27 -5.26
C MET A 230 0.97 -11.13 -5.67
N LEU A 231 2.07 -11.13 -4.88
CA LEU A 231 3.24 -11.94 -5.16
C LEU A 231 2.96 -13.43 -5.03
N LEU A 232 2.20 -13.83 -4.01
CA LEU A 232 1.80 -15.21 -3.80
C LEU A 232 0.84 -15.70 -4.90
N ALA A 233 -0.12 -14.90 -5.29
CA ALA A 233 -1.05 -15.23 -6.39
C ALA A 233 -0.30 -15.50 -7.70
N LYS A 234 0.79 -14.80 -7.96
CA LYS A 234 1.63 -15.00 -9.16
C LYS A 234 2.38 -16.34 -9.18
N VAL A 235 2.70 -16.92 -8.02
CA VAL A 235 3.56 -18.13 -7.94
C VAL A 235 2.83 -19.41 -7.57
N GLN A 236 1.73 -19.35 -6.82
CA GLN A 236 1.06 -20.52 -6.29
C GLN A 236 -0.39 -20.71 -6.73
N GLN A 237 -1.00 -19.75 -7.42
CA GLN A 237 -2.45 -19.74 -7.66
C GLN A 237 -3.25 -20.02 -6.37
N VAL A 238 -2.80 -19.45 -5.26
CA VAL A 238 -3.39 -19.69 -3.94
C VAL A 238 -4.73 -18.98 -3.88
N SER A 239 -5.80 -19.79 -3.84
CA SER A 239 -7.16 -19.30 -3.77
C SER A 239 -7.52 -18.65 -2.42
N THR A 240 -6.76 -18.95 -1.36
CA THR A 240 -7.04 -18.38 -0.03
C THR A 240 -5.77 -18.32 0.82
N VAL A 241 -5.17 -17.15 0.91
CA VAL A 241 -4.12 -16.88 1.90
C VAL A 241 -4.73 -16.07 3.03
N ASP A 242 -4.56 -16.52 4.26
CA ASP A 242 -5.02 -15.76 5.41
C ASP A 242 -4.20 -14.46 5.54
N TRP A 243 -4.86 -13.35 5.28
CA TRP A 243 -4.32 -12.00 5.44
C TRP A 243 -3.64 -11.75 6.80
N ARG A 244 -4.14 -12.40 7.86
CA ARG A 244 -3.64 -12.24 9.24
C ARG A 244 -2.27 -12.85 9.48
N LEU A 245 -1.80 -13.71 8.56
CA LEU A 245 -0.43 -14.28 8.62
C LEU A 245 0.64 -13.21 8.38
N PHE A 246 0.29 -12.09 7.77
CA PHE A 246 1.26 -11.05 7.42
C PHE A 246 1.25 -9.94 8.46
N CYS A 247 2.40 -9.73 9.11
CA CYS A 247 2.62 -8.69 10.11
C CYS A 247 3.77 -7.78 9.67
N PRO A 248 3.54 -6.78 8.81
CA PRO A 248 4.55 -5.80 8.47
C PRO A 248 5.01 -5.00 9.70
N ASN A 249 6.31 -4.74 9.81
CA ASN A 249 6.88 -3.95 10.90
C ASN A 249 6.77 -2.44 10.57
N ILE A 250 5.57 -1.89 10.69
CA ILE A 250 5.30 -0.47 10.52
C ILE A 250 5.00 0.14 11.88
N PHE A 251 5.76 1.15 12.26
CA PHE A 251 5.69 1.79 13.56
C PHE A 251 5.29 3.25 13.43
N THR A 252 4.48 3.70 14.39
CA THR A 252 4.19 5.12 14.59
C THR A 252 4.86 5.56 15.88
N SER A 253 5.54 6.71 15.89
CA SER A 253 5.93 7.31 17.14
C SER A 253 4.82 8.24 17.61
N VAL A 254 4.16 7.88 18.68
CA VAL A 254 3.19 8.74 19.38
C VAL A 254 3.91 9.41 20.56
N GLU A 255 5.02 10.09 20.31
CA GLU A 255 5.66 10.92 21.33
C GLU A 255 5.16 12.37 21.19
N PRO A 256 4.84 13.03 22.32
CA PRO A 256 4.22 14.36 22.30
C PRO A 256 5.11 15.48 21.72
N ASN A 257 6.37 15.21 21.44
CA ASN A 257 7.36 16.21 21.08
C ASN A 257 7.73 16.24 19.58
N GLY A 258 7.08 15.47 18.74
CA GLY A 258 7.10 15.67 17.27
C GLY A 258 8.37 15.24 16.52
N PHE A 259 9.34 14.58 17.17
CA PHE A 259 10.55 14.06 16.53
C PHE A 259 10.56 12.53 16.51
N GLY A 260 9.50 11.93 15.95
CA GLY A 260 9.20 10.51 16.04
C GLY A 260 10.32 9.55 15.69
N PHE A 261 11.13 9.87 14.71
CA PHE A 261 12.17 8.96 14.25
C PHE A 261 13.46 9.02 15.09
N LEU A 262 13.86 10.21 15.56
CA LEU A 262 15.16 10.37 16.24
C LEU A 262 15.16 9.88 17.70
N GLU A 263 13.99 9.67 18.28
CA GLU A 263 13.82 9.21 19.67
C GLU A 263 13.34 7.76 19.79
N ALA A 264 13.18 7.04 18.66
CA ALA A 264 12.88 5.61 18.71
C ALA A 264 14.02 4.89 19.45
N ASP A 265 13.73 4.39 20.64
CA ASP A 265 14.68 3.62 21.43
C ASP A 265 14.94 2.25 20.77
N PHE A 266 15.94 2.19 19.93
CA PHE A 266 16.41 0.96 19.31
C PHE A 266 16.96 -0.06 20.33
N SER A 267 17.08 0.33 21.62
CA SER A 267 17.61 -0.55 22.67
C SER A 267 16.67 -1.71 23.02
N THR A 268 15.37 -1.55 22.82
CA THR A 268 14.37 -2.59 23.15
C THR A 268 14.15 -3.61 22.04
N HIS A 269 14.48 -3.25 20.81
CA HIS A 269 14.41 -4.16 19.66
C HIS A 269 15.83 -4.67 19.40
N ARG A 270 16.23 -5.71 20.12
CA ARG A 270 17.43 -6.46 19.75
C ARG A 270 17.20 -7.01 18.34
N ILE A 271 17.83 -6.36 17.37
CA ILE A 271 18.07 -6.93 16.06
C ILE A 271 18.90 -8.20 16.33
N ARG A 272 18.27 -9.34 16.25
CA ARG A 272 18.94 -10.64 16.33
C ARG A 272 19.31 -11.10 14.94
#